data_67801638e3f6d2b3699c9d7ffb1fc9ce
#
_entry.id   67801638e3f6d2b3699c9d7ffb1fc9ce
#
_cell.length_a   1.000
_cell.length_b   1.000
_cell.length_c   1.000
_cell.angle_alpha   90.00
_cell.angle_beta   90.00
_cell.angle_gamma   90.00
#
_symmetry.space_group_name_H-M   'P 1'
#
loop_
_entity.id
_entity.type
_entity.pdbx_description
1 polymer ?
#
loop_
_entity_poly.entity_id
_entity_poly.type
_entity_poly.pdbx_seq_one_letter_code
_entity_poly.pdbx_strand_id
1 'polypeptide(L)'
;VNFNWTVMHLDHEEEDYNLSLSKFESMLKTNKVLFFDSEEFEEIILHYLDMGKTNLAKKALKIGLEQHPKSTGLKLVQVEMLVYEDQLDLAEKMLNELYAIEPNNEEIYIQKANICSKRDQHEKAVELLKIALKYTDDYADVYNLIGMEYLFMDNLEMAKDSFIKCLEEDLEDQSALYNVVYCFEFLDQNKEAIAYLNQYIEKNPYSEIAWHQVGRLHYGLKEYEEAIRAFNYATLIDDEFMGAFMEKAKALERLKQYAEAIESYERTIELDDATSYALLRIGKCYERLGNTALAIKYYNQTVHEDPLLDKGW
;
A
#
# COMPACT_ATOMS: atom_id res chain seq x y z
N VAL A 1 -14.72 -10.77 27.21
CA VAL A 1 -15.02 -12.17 26.86
C VAL A 1 -15.47 -12.27 25.38
N ASN A 2 -15.09 -11.31 24.52
CA ASN A 2 -15.41 -11.35 23.08
C ASN A 2 -14.18 -11.35 22.15
N PHE A 3 -12.98 -11.56 22.71
CA PHE A 3 -11.73 -11.55 21.92
C PHE A 3 -11.42 -12.89 21.22
N ASN A 4 -12.14 -13.95 21.54
CA ASN A 4 -11.82 -15.30 21.03
C ASN A 4 -12.59 -15.73 19.77
N TRP A 5 -13.59 -14.97 19.35
CA TRP A 5 -14.38 -15.35 18.17
C TRP A 5 -13.79 -14.85 16.84
N THR A 6 -13.24 -13.66 16.84
CA THR A 6 -12.66 -13.06 15.62
C THR A 6 -11.34 -13.74 15.22
N VAL A 7 -10.48 -14.05 16.20
CA VAL A 7 -9.21 -14.78 15.96
C VAL A 7 -9.48 -16.22 15.49
N MET A 8 -10.51 -16.89 16.05
CA MET A 8 -10.87 -18.27 15.64
C MET A 8 -11.47 -18.33 14.22
N HIS A 9 -12.12 -17.27 13.73
CA HIS A 9 -12.63 -17.22 12.36
C HIS A 9 -11.51 -16.97 11.34
N LEU A 10 -10.60 -16.05 11.62
CA LEU A 10 -9.42 -15.78 10.76
C LEU A 10 -8.52 -17.03 10.64
N ASP A 11 -8.25 -17.72 11.75
CA ASP A 11 -7.46 -18.97 11.72
C ASP A 11 -8.14 -20.09 10.91
N HIS A 12 -9.48 -20.19 10.95
CA HIS A 12 -10.22 -21.19 10.18
C HIS A 12 -10.28 -20.84 8.69
N GLU A 13 -10.42 -19.59 8.32
CA GLU A 13 -10.41 -19.14 6.92
C GLU A 13 -9.04 -19.34 6.29
N GLU A 14 -7.94 -19.03 6.98
CA GLU A 14 -6.57 -19.31 6.51
C GLU A 14 -6.27 -20.82 6.41
N GLU A 15 -6.76 -21.65 7.35
CA GLU A 15 -6.59 -23.11 7.27
C GLU A 15 -7.38 -23.72 6.10
N ASP A 16 -8.61 -23.29 5.87
CA ASP A 16 -9.44 -23.77 4.74
C ASP A 16 -8.87 -23.30 3.40
N TYR A 17 -8.43 -22.06 3.30
CA TYR A 17 -7.75 -21.51 2.13
C TYR A 17 -6.48 -22.30 1.76
N ASN A 18 -5.58 -22.53 2.72
CA ASN A 18 -4.36 -23.32 2.51
C ASN A 18 -4.69 -24.76 2.09
N LEU A 19 -5.82 -25.31 2.55
CA LEU A 19 -6.28 -26.63 2.20
C LEU A 19 -6.76 -26.69 0.75
N SER A 20 -7.53 -25.72 0.27
CA SER A 20 -8.03 -25.64 -1.11
C SER A 20 -6.90 -25.47 -2.10
N LEU A 21 -5.92 -24.61 -1.81
CA LEU A 21 -4.73 -24.42 -2.62
C LEU A 21 -3.89 -25.72 -2.70
N SER A 22 -3.64 -26.36 -1.57
CA SER A 22 -2.89 -27.63 -1.50
C SER A 22 -3.59 -28.76 -2.27
N LYS A 23 -4.92 -28.87 -2.17
CA LYS A 23 -5.73 -29.81 -2.94
C LYS A 23 -5.62 -29.53 -4.44
N PHE A 24 -5.69 -28.24 -4.85
CA PHE A 24 -5.58 -27.85 -6.25
C PHE A 24 -4.18 -28.19 -6.81
N GLU A 25 -3.11 -27.90 -6.09
CA GLU A 25 -1.76 -28.29 -6.50
C GLU A 25 -1.59 -29.83 -6.62
N SER A 26 -2.17 -30.57 -5.68
CA SER A 26 -2.17 -32.04 -5.74
C SER A 26 -2.93 -32.56 -6.97
N MET A 27 -4.08 -31.93 -7.30
CA MET A 27 -4.84 -32.23 -8.51
C MET A 27 -4.00 -32.03 -9.76
N LEU A 28 -3.25 -30.92 -9.85
CA LEU A 28 -2.39 -30.62 -10.98
C LEU A 28 -1.25 -31.64 -11.15
N LYS A 29 -0.71 -32.16 -10.03
CA LYS A 29 0.38 -33.17 -10.03
C LYS A 29 -0.10 -34.58 -10.36
N THR A 30 -1.33 -34.93 -9.98
CA THR A 30 -1.85 -36.31 -10.07
C THR A 30 -2.78 -36.57 -11.24
N ASN A 31 -3.15 -35.57 -12.02
CA ASN A 31 -4.17 -35.63 -13.07
C ASN A 31 -5.54 -36.17 -12.59
N LYS A 32 -5.80 -36.11 -11.28
CA LYS A 32 -7.11 -36.43 -10.72
C LYS A 32 -7.97 -35.17 -10.74
N VAL A 33 -9.13 -35.23 -11.33
CA VAL A 33 -10.08 -34.12 -11.28
C VAL A 33 -10.73 -34.11 -9.91
N LEU A 34 -10.49 -33.04 -9.13
CA LEU A 34 -11.17 -32.74 -7.89
C LEU A 34 -12.21 -31.67 -8.16
N PHE A 35 -13.28 -31.67 -7.40
CA PHE A 35 -14.32 -30.64 -7.44
C PHE A 35 -14.01 -29.61 -6.36
N PHE A 36 -14.16 -28.32 -6.71
CA PHE A 36 -14.05 -27.18 -5.82
C PHE A 36 -15.28 -26.29 -6.04
N ASP A 37 -15.66 -25.52 -5.03
CA ASP A 37 -16.69 -24.50 -5.20
C ASP A 37 -16.19 -23.29 -6.00
N SER A 38 -17.10 -22.45 -6.52
CA SER A 38 -16.71 -21.29 -7.33
C SER A 38 -15.85 -20.32 -6.55
N GLU A 39 -16.18 -20.08 -5.28
CA GLU A 39 -15.43 -19.20 -4.36
C GLU A 39 -14.02 -19.74 -4.11
N GLU A 40 -13.85 -21.04 -3.87
CA GLU A 40 -12.53 -21.67 -3.76
C GLU A 40 -11.66 -21.46 -5.02
N PHE A 41 -12.28 -21.51 -6.21
CA PHE A 41 -11.54 -21.19 -7.44
C PHE A 41 -11.16 -19.72 -7.55
N GLU A 42 -12.03 -18.80 -7.16
CA GLU A 42 -11.77 -17.36 -7.16
C GLU A 42 -10.56 -17.05 -6.26
N GLU A 43 -10.53 -17.57 -5.04
CA GLU A 43 -9.41 -17.44 -4.10
C GLU A 43 -8.11 -18.04 -4.66
N ILE A 44 -8.15 -19.26 -5.22
CA ILE A 44 -6.97 -19.89 -5.83
C ILE A 44 -6.43 -19.06 -7.00
N ILE A 45 -7.30 -18.47 -7.81
CA ILE A 45 -6.90 -17.65 -8.95
C ILE A 45 -6.24 -16.36 -8.48
N LEU A 46 -6.85 -15.64 -7.53
CA LEU A 46 -6.33 -14.41 -6.95
C LEU A 46 -4.95 -14.65 -6.32
N HIS A 47 -4.80 -15.71 -5.53
CA HIS A 47 -3.51 -16.09 -4.97
C HIS A 47 -2.41 -16.26 -6.04
N TYR A 48 -2.72 -16.94 -7.15
CA TYR A 48 -1.73 -17.09 -8.20
C TYR A 48 -1.43 -15.79 -8.95
N LEU A 49 -2.40 -14.88 -9.04
CA LEU A 49 -2.20 -13.54 -9.59
C LEU A 49 -1.27 -12.71 -8.70
N ASP A 50 -1.50 -12.70 -7.39
CA ASP A 50 -0.66 -11.99 -6.40
C ASP A 50 0.78 -12.50 -6.41
N MET A 51 0.96 -13.82 -6.59
CA MET A 51 2.29 -14.41 -6.74
C MET A 51 2.92 -14.20 -8.13
N GLY A 52 2.27 -13.49 -9.04
CA GLY A 52 2.72 -13.32 -10.43
C GLY A 52 2.70 -14.61 -11.27
N LYS A 53 2.04 -15.68 -10.79
CA LYS A 53 1.95 -16.98 -11.47
C LYS A 53 0.77 -17.04 -12.45
N THR A 54 0.69 -16.09 -13.36
CA THR A 54 -0.42 -15.89 -14.30
C THR A 54 -0.83 -17.15 -15.07
N ASN A 55 0.12 -18.01 -15.43
CA ASN A 55 -0.19 -19.26 -16.13
C ASN A 55 -0.99 -20.27 -15.27
N LEU A 56 -0.71 -20.30 -13.95
CA LEU A 56 -1.46 -21.14 -13.02
C LEU A 56 -2.85 -20.55 -12.76
N ALA A 57 -2.95 -19.24 -12.61
CA ALA A 57 -4.23 -18.52 -12.51
C ALA A 57 -5.13 -18.82 -13.72
N LYS A 58 -4.61 -18.72 -14.95
CA LYS A 58 -5.34 -19.09 -16.18
C LYS A 58 -5.82 -20.54 -16.18
N LYS A 59 -4.97 -21.44 -15.69
CA LYS A 59 -5.32 -22.87 -15.63
C LYS A 59 -6.41 -23.11 -14.59
N ALA A 60 -6.33 -22.47 -13.42
CA ALA A 60 -7.36 -22.55 -12.39
C ALA A 60 -8.69 -21.97 -12.90
N LEU A 61 -8.67 -20.79 -13.51
CA LEU A 61 -9.85 -20.17 -14.11
C LEU A 61 -10.51 -21.07 -15.17
N LYS A 62 -9.72 -21.68 -16.05
CA LYS A 62 -10.26 -22.60 -17.06
C LYS A 62 -10.98 -23.77 -16.42
N ILE A 63 -10.37 -24.42 -15.43
CA ILE A 63 -10.97 -25.56 -14.72
C ILE A 63 -12.20 -25.10 -13.93
N GLY A 64 -12.13 -23.94 -13.28
CA GLY A 64 -13.25 -23.34 -12.55
C GLY A 64 -14.47 -23.11 -13.45
N LEU A 65 -14.26 -22.51 -14.62
CA LEU A 65 -15.34 -22.29 -15.60
C LEU A 65 -15.86 -23.57 -16.25
N GLU A 66 -15.05 -24.63 -16.33
CA GLU A 66 -15.52 -25.96 -16.76
C GLU A 66 -16.45 -26.60 -15.71
N GLN A 67 -16.17 -26.40 -14.41
CA GLN A 67 -16.99 -26.90 -13.31
C GLN A 67 -18.20 -25.99 -13.04
N HIS A 68 -18.03 -24.67 -13.14
CA HIS A 68 -19.02 -23.64 -12.83
C HIS A 68 -19.25 -22.67 -14.00
N PRO A 69 -19.80 -23.12 -15.13
CA PRO A 69 -19.92 -22.31 -16.36
C PRO A 69 -20.86 -21.12 -16.22
N LYS A 70 -21.67 -21.07 -15.16
CA LYS A 70 -22.59 -19.97 -14.88
C LYS A 70 -22.14 -19.03 -13.75
N SER A 71 -21.02 -19.31 -13.08
CA SER A 71 -20.52 -18.43 -12.01
C SER A 71 -20.26 -17.04 -12.58
N THR A 72 -20.89 -16.03 -11.99
CA THR A 72 -20.65 -14.61 -12.31
C THR A 72 -19.28 -14.19 -11.77
N GLY A 73 -18.91 -14.62 -10.55
CA GLY A 73 -17.64 -14.32 -9.93
C GLY A 73 -16.46 -14.77 -10.79
N LEU A 74 -16.42 -16.05 -11.19
CA LEU A 74 -15.35 -16.55 -12.08
C LEU A 74 -15.28 -15.83 -13.43
N LYS A 75 -16.42 -15.38 -13.97
CA LYS A 75 -16.43 -14.59 -15.21
C LYS A 75 -15.92 -13.16 -14.97
N LEU A 76 -16.16 -12.57 -13.80
CA LEU A 76 -15.63 -11.28 -13.42
C LEU A 76 -14.10 -11.37 -13.23
N VAL A 77 -13.59 -12.40 -12.57
CA VAL A 77 -12.15 -12.69 -12.52
C VAL A 77 -11.56 -12.87 -13.94
N GLN A 78 -12.29 -13.53 -14.84
CA GLN A 78 -11.86 -13.61 -16.25
C GLN A 78 -11.78 -12.23 -16.91
N VAL A 79 -12.75 -11.37 -16.65
CA VAL A 79 -12.74 -9.98 -17.15
C VAL A 79 -11.53 -9.22 -16.63
N GLU A 80 -11.27 -9.31 -15.33
CA GLU A 80 -10.12 -8.66 -14.70
C GLU A 80 -8.80 -9.10 -15.36
N MET A 81 -8.62 -10.41 -15.59
CA MET A 81 -7.45 -10.92 -16.31
C MET A 81 -7.36 -10.39 -17.74
N LEU A 82 -8.47 -10.25 -18.44
CA LEU A 82 -8.50 -9.67 -19.79
C LEU A 82 -8.15 -8.18 -19.77
N VAL A 83 -8.62 -7.44 -18.78
CA VAL A 83 -8.25 -6.03 -18.56
C VAL A 83 -6.76 -5.90 -18.25
N TYR A 84 -6.21 -6.78 -17.41
CA TYR A 84 -4.77 -6.81 -17.14
C TYR A 84 -3.94 -7.09 -18.42
N GLU A 85 -4.42 -7.99 -19.29
CA GLU A 85 -3.79 -8.35 -20.56
C GLU A 85 -4.05 -7.37 -21.71
N ASP A 86 -4.70 -6.23 -21.42
CA ASP A 86 -5.07 -5.19 -22.39
C ASP A 86 -6.04 -5.66 -23.49
N GLN A 87 -6.81 -6.75 -23.21
CA GLN A 87 -7.85 -7.27 -24.12
C GLN A 87 -9.19 -6.59 -23.86
N LEU A 88 -9.19 -5.24 -23.90
CA LEU A 88 -10.29 -4.42 -23.39
C LEU A 88 -11.63 -4.63 -24.13
N ASP A 89 -11.60 -4.86 -25.46
CA ASP A 89 -12.83 -5.06 -26.24
C ASP A 89 -13.52 -6.37 -25.89
N LEU A 90 -12.74 -7.43 -25.58
CA LEU A 90 -13.29 -8.72 -25.15
C LEU A 90 -13.83 -8.62 -23.73
N ALA A 91 -13.11 -7.96 -22.83
CA ALA A 91 -13.54 -7.67 -21.47
C ALA A 91 -14.89 -6.91 -21.45
N GLU A 92 -14.98 -5.84 -22.24
CA GLU A 92 -16.20 -5.01 -22.34
C GLU A 92 -17.40 -5.82 -22.87
N LYS A 93 -17.18 -6.68 -23.87
CA LYS A 93 -18.23 -7.57 -24.37
C LYS A 93 -18.74 -8.50 -23.28
N MET A 94 -17.86 -9.14 -22.53
CA MET A 94 -18.23 -10.03 -21.43
C MET A 94 -18.96 -9.27 -20.32
N LEU A 95 -18.51 -8.08 -19.95
CA LEU A 95 -19.20 -7.23 -18.97
C LEU A 95 -20.61 -6.84 -19.40
N ASN A 96 -20.83 -6.61 -20.70
CA ASN A 96 -22.18 -6.32 -21.20
C ASN A 96 -23.11 -7.53 -21.13
N GLU A 97 -22.57 -8.75 -21.31
CA GLU A 97 -23.30 -9.99 -21.11
C GLU A 97 -23.64 -10.21 -19.62
N LEU A 98 -22.70 -9.95 -18.70
CA LEU A 98 -22.90 -10.05 -17.26
C LEU A 98 -23.89 -8.99 -16.75
N TYR A 99 -23.78 -7.77 -17.23
CA TYR A 99 -24.72 -6.69 -16.89
C TYR A 99 -26.18 -7.01 -17.23
N ALA A 100 -26.41 -7.75 -18.32
CA ALA A 100 -27.74 -8.17 -18.68
C ALA A 100 -28.37 -9.20 -17.68
N ILE A 101 -27.48 -9.89 -16.91
CA ILE A 101 -27.88 -10.89 -15.92
C ILE A 101 -27.99 -10.28 -14.54
N GLU A 102 -26.98 -9.49 -14.14
CA GLU A 102 -26.84 -8.90 -12.81
C GLU A 102 -26.56 -7.38 -12.90
N PRO A 103 -27.58 -6.56 -13.22
CA PRO A 103 -27.38 -5.13 -13.45
C PRO A 103 -27.02 -4.33 -12.18
N ASN A 104 -27.17 -4.91 -11.00
CA ASN A 104 -26.89 -4.27 -9.72
C ASN A 104 -25.59 -4.81 -9.07
N ASN A 105 -24.81 -5.60 -9.79
CA ASN A 105 -23.53 -6.08 -9.29
C ASN A 105 -22.48 -4.96 -9.44
N GLU A 106 -21.93 -4.49 -8.31
CA GLU A 106 -20.98 -3.39 -8.24
C GLU A 106 -19.71 -3.65 -9.04
N GLU A 107 -19.22 -4.90 -9.00
CA GLU A 107 -17.97 -5.28 -9.66
C GLU A 107 -18.04 -5.06 -11.18
N ILE A 108 -19.21 -5.22 -11.79
CA ILE A 108 -19.41 -4.91 -13.21
C ILE A 108 -19.12 -3.45 -13.51
N TYR A 109 -19.50 -2.53 -12.62
CA TYR A 109 -19.24 -1.10 -12.79
C TYR A 109 -17.78 -0.76 -12.52
N ILE A 110 -17.17 -1.41 -11.52
CA ILE A 110 -15.75 -1.28 -11.20
C ILE A 110 -14.90 -1.70 -12.40
N GLN A 111 -15.16 -2.88 -12.97
CA GLN A 111 -14.42 -3.36 -14.13
C GLN A 111 -14.66 -2.52 -15.40
N LYS A 112 -15.88 -1.99 -15.61
CA LYS A 112 -16.14 -1.01 -16.67
C LYS A 112 -15.35 0.30 -16.45
N ALA A 113 -15.23 0.75 -15.21
CA ALA A 113 -14.42 1.91 -14.86
C ALA A 113 -12.93 1.66 -15.14
N ASN A 114 -12.42 0.48 -14.78
CA ASN A 114 -11.04 0.07 -15.08
C ASN A 114 -10.74 0.08 -16.60
N ILE A 115 -11.69 -0.38 -17.41
CA ILE A 115 -11.56 -0.28 -18.88
C ILE A 115 -11.55 1.18 -19.35
N CYS A 116 -12.40 2.04 -18.78
CA CYS A 116 -12.42 3.46 -19.09
C CYS A 116 -11.09 4.13 -18.69
N SER A 117 -10.57 3.83 -17.50
CA SER A 117 -9.28 4.32 -17.01
C SER A 117 -8.14 3.94 -17.96
N LYS A 118 -8.05 2.67 -18.37
CA LYS A 118 -7.05 2.21 -19.34
C LYS A 118 -7.15 2.86 -20.74
N ARG A 119 -8.32 3.43 -21.04
CA ARG A 119 -8.55 4.20 -22.27
C ARG A 119 -8.42 5.72 -22.07
N ASP A 120 -7.82 6.16 -20.97
CA ASP A 120 -7.68 7.56 -20.55
C ASP A 120 -9.04 8.31 -20.48
N GLN A 121 -10.14 7.61 -20.15
CA GLN A 121 -11.48 8.18 -20.02
C GLN A 121 -11.86 8.31 -18.54
N HIS A 122 -11.03 9.03 -17.78
CA HIS A 122 -11.09 9.11 -16.31
C HIS A 122 -12.42 9.67 -15.79
N GLU A 123 -13.03 10.66 -16.46
CA GLU A 123 -14.32 11.22 -16.07
C GLU A 123 -15.43 10.14 -16.12
N LYS A 124 -15.42 9.31 -17.17
CA LYS A 124 -16.38 8.20 -17.27
C LYS A 124 -16.13 7.12 -16.24
N ALA A 125 -14.86 6.84 -15.92
CA ALA A 125 -14.50 5.92 -14.86
C ALA A 125 -15.09 6.39 -13.53
N VAL A 126 -14.93 7.66 -13.17
CA VAL A 126 -15.55 8.26 -11.97
C VAL A 126 -17.07 8.15 -11.98
N GLU A 127 -17.73 8.37 -13.11
CA GLU A 127 -19.20 8.22 -13.22
C GLU A 127 -19.62 6.78 -12.93
N LEU A 128 -18.91 5.78 -13.46
CA LEU A 128 -19.18 4.36 -13.23
C LEU A 128 -18.93 3.96 -11.78
N LEU A 129 -17.82 4.41 -11.18
CA LEU A 129 -17.52 4.16 -9.77
C LEU A 129 -18.56 4.78 -8.83
N LYS A 130 -19.08 5.98 -9.16
CA LYS A 130 -20.22 6.57 -8.44
C LYS A 130 -21.51 5.76 -8.56
N ILE A 131 -21.66 4.94 -9.61
CA ILE A 131 -22.77 3.99 -9.69
C ILE A 131 -22.46 2.77 -8.82
N ALA A 132 -21.24 2.25 -8.83
CA ALA A 132 -20.80 1.16 -7.97
C ALA A 132 -21.08 1.44 -6.49
N LEU A 133 -20.83 2.66 -6.01
CA LEU A 133 -21.15 3.10 -4.64
C LEU A 133 -22.63 2.91 -4.20
N LYS A 134 -23.55 2.67 -5.15
CA LYS A 134 -24.95 2.42 -4.80
C LYS A 134 -25.25 0.97 -4.49
N TYR A 135 -24.34 0.08 -4.84
CA TYR A 135 -24.54 -1.35 -4.78
C TYR A 135 -23.51 -2.07 -3.94
N THR A 136 -22.36 -1.44 -3.69
CA THR A 136 -21.27 -2.02 -2.90
C THR A 136 -21.56 -1.92 -1.40
N ASP A 137 -21.04 -2.90 -0.65
CA ASP A 137 -20.88 -2.84 0.80
C ASP A 137 -19.46 -2.39 1.18
N ASP A 138 -18.51 -2.43 0.24
CA ASP A 138 -17.15 -1.96 0.39
C ASP A 138 -16.98 -0.56 -0.21
N TYR A 139 -17.29 0.45 0.60
CA TYR A 139 -17.18 1.86 0.20
C TYR A 139 -15.72 2.32 0.13
N ALA A 140 -14.84 1.77 0.98
CA ALA A 140 -13.45 2.19 1.06
C ALA A 140 -12.74 2.00 -0.27
N ASP A 141 -12.80 0.78 -0.82
CA ASP A 141 -12.17 0.44 -2.10
C ASP A 141 -12.68 1.34 -3.23
N VAL A 142 -13.99 1.56 -3.32
CA VAL A 142 -14.54 2.38 -4.40
C VAL A 142 -14.15 3.85 -4.25
N TYR A 143 -14.06 4.40 -3.02
CA TYR A 143 -13.55 5.76 -2.81
C TYR A 143 -12.06 5.86 -3.14
N ASN A 144 -11.27 4.84 -2.85
CA ASN A 144 -9.86 4.79 -3.24
C ASN A 144 -9.71 4.85 -4.78
N LEU A 145 -10.47 4.02 -5.50
CA LEU A 145 -10.49 4.04 -6.98
C LEU A 145 -10.91 5.42 -7.54
N ILE A 146 -11.94 6.04 -6.97
CA ILE A 146 -12.37 7.41 -7.37
C ILE A 146 -11.23 8.42 -7.12
N GLY A 147 -10.54 8.31 -5.99
CA GLY A 147 -9.40 9.15 -5.66
C GLY A 147 -8.27 9.01 -6.68
N MET A 148 -7.95 7.78 -7.09
CA MET A 148 -6.95 7.50 -8.11
C MET A 148 -7.34 8.11 -9.47
N GLU A 149 -8.60 7.99 -9.89
CA GLU A 149 -9.07 8.58 -11.14
C GLU A 149 -8.93 10.12 -11.12
N TYR A 150 -9.23 10.75 -9.99
CA TYR A 150 -9.01 12.20 -9.84
C TYR A 150 -7.53 12.59 -9.83
N LEU A 151 -6.63 11.74 -9.32
CA LEU A 151 -5.17 11.95 -9.44
C LEU A 151 -4.73 11.91 -10.91
N PHE A 152 -5.22 10.95 -11.71
CA PHE A 152 -4.91 10.88 -13.14
C PHE A 152 -5.41 12.12 -13.90
N MET A 153 -6.47 12.77 -13.43
CA MET A 153 -6.96 14.05 -13.97
C MET A 153 -6.25 15.29 -13.41
N ASP A 154 -5.24 15.12 -12.57
CA ASP A 154 -4.56 16.21 -11.83
C ASP A 154 -5.53 17.06 -10.95
N ASN A 155 -6.65 16.45 -10.55
CA ASN A 155 -7.65 17.10 -9.69
C ASN A 155 -7.40 16.74 -8.21
N LEU A 156 -6.37 17.36 -7.64
CA LEU A 156 -5.89 17.04 -6.29
C LEU A 156 -6.91 17.28 -5.19
N GLU A 157 -7.79 18.29 -5.32
CA GLU A 157 -8.83 18.56 -4.31
C GLU A 157 -9.85 17.41 -4.26
N MET A 158 -10.36 16.99 -5.43
CA MET A 158 -11.33 15.89 -5.47
C MET A 158 -10.69 14.55 -5.12
N ALA A 159 -9.41 14.34 -5.46
CA ALA A 159 -8.66 13.16 -5.05
C ALA A 159 -8.54 13.11 -3.53
N LYS A 160 -8.09 14.19 -2.90
CA LYS A 160 -8.00 14.34 -1.45
C LYS A 160 -9.31 14.00 -0.75
N ASP A 161 -10.42 14.61 -1.22
CA ASP A 161 -11.74 14.38 -0.63
C ASP A 161 -12.19 12.92 -0.75
N SER A 162 -11.80 12.25 -1.84
CA SER A 162 -12.13 10.84 -2.05
C SER A 162 -11.31 9.92 -1.13
N PHE A 163 -10.01 10.15 -1.00
CA PHE A 163 -9.16 9.39 -0.08
C PHE A 163 -9.53 9.63 1.39
N ILE A 164 -9.97 10.84 1.76
CA ILE A 164 -10.50 11.11 3.11
C ILE A 164 -11.74 10.25 3.37
N LYS A 165 -12.64 10.11 2.40
CA LYS A 165 -13.81 9.24 2.53
C LYS A 165 -13.42 7.77 2.62
N CYS A 166 -12.41 7.34 1.87
CA CYS A 166 -11.85 6.00 2.01
C CYS A 166 -11.41 5.75 3.45
N LEU A 167 -10.65 6.68 4.05
CA LEU A 167 -10.20 6.60 5.44
C LEU A 167 -11.33 6.75 6.49
N GLU A 168 -12.48 7.31 6.13
CA GLU A 168 -13.66 7.33 7.00
C GLU A 168 -14.33 5.96 7.10
N GLU A 169 -14.23 5.15 6.04
CA GLU A 169 -14.75 3.77 5.97
C GLU A 169 -13.73 2.75 6.48
N ASP A 170 -12.46 2.89 6.07
CA ASP A 170 -11.33 2.06 6.53
C ASP A 170 -10.18 2.93 7.03
N LEU A 171 -10.05 3.04 8.35
CA LEU A 171 -8.97 3.80 9.00
C LEU A 171 -7.59 3.15 8.84
N GLU A 172 -7.50 1.89 8.43
CA GLU A 172 -6.23 1.17 8.32
C GLU A 172 -5.66 1.20 6.90
N ASP A 173 -6.38 1.77 5.92
CA ASP A 173 -5.86 1.93 4.55
C ASP A 173 -4.66 2.89 4.51
N GLN A 174 -3.48 2.30 4.59
CA GLN A 174 -2.21 3.03 4.52
C GLN A 174 -2.02 3.75 3.19
N SER A 175 -2.49 3.17 2.08
CA SER A 175 -2.37 3.75 0.74
C SER A 175 -3.18 5.04 0.64
N ALA A 176 -4.43 5.01 1.12
CA ALA A 176 -5.27 6.20 1.18
C ALA A 176 -4.66 7.29 2.08
N LEU A 177 -4.06 6.91 3.22
CA LEU A 177 -3.39 7.87 4.11
C LEU A 177 -2.22 8.57 3.42
N TYR A 178 -1.37 7.82 2.71
CA TYR A 178 -0.28 8.41 1.93
C TYR A 178 -0.81 9.34 0.83
N ASN A 179 -1.86 8.93 0.12
CA ASN A 179 -2.46 9.72 -0.95
C ASN A 179 -3.11 11.01 -0.43
N VAL A 180 -3.76 11.00 0.74
CA VAL A 180 -4.26 12.22 1.39
C VAL A 180 -3.13 13.20 1.65
N VAL A 181 -2.03 12.73 2.26
CA VAL A 181 -0.87 13.59 2.55
C VAL A 181 -0.23 14.11 1.27
N TYR A 182 -0.08 13.25 0.26
CA TYR A 182 0.40 13.63 -1.07
C TYR A 182 -0.43 14.79 -1.66
N CYS A 183 -1.76 14.67 -1.65
CA CYS A 183 -2.63 15.72 -2.16
C CYS A 183 -2.46 17.04 -1.39
N PHE A 184 -2.39 16.99 -0.06
CA PHE A 184 -2.16 18.18 0.75
C PHE A 184 -0.82 18.86 0.44
N GLU A 185 0.27 18.07 0.31
CA GLU A 185 1.61 18.59 0.00
C GLU A 185 1.62 19.29 -1.37
N PHE A 186 1.04 18.68 -2.40
CA PHE A 186 1.00 19.26 -3.75
C PHE A 186 0.06 20.47 -3.88
N LEU A 187 -0.92 20.60 -2.97
CA LEU A 187 -1.76 21.78 -2.85
C LEU A 187 -1.13 22.88 -1.98
N ASP A 188 0.08 22.68 -1.47
CA ASP A 188 0.78 23.56 -0.51
C ASP A 188 -0.03 23.80 0.80
N GLN A 189 -0.83 22.80 1.20
CA GLN A 189 -1.72 22.83 2.37
C GLN A 189 -1.10 22.07 3.56
N ASN A 190 0.20 22.32 3.85
CA ASN A 190 0.94 21.53 4.86
C ASN A 190 0.38 21.66 6.28
N LYS A 191 -0.17 22.84 6.64
CA LYS A 191 -0.77 23.04 7.98
C LYS A 191 -2.10 22.32 8.12
N GLU A 192 -2.88 22.33 7.08
CA GLU A 192 -4.15 21.60 6.98
C GLU A 192 -3.90 20.08 7.05
N ALA A 193 -2.82 19.60 6.39
CA ALA A 193 -2.38 18.21 6.48
C ALA A 193 -2.06 17.80 7.93
N ILE A 194 -1.31 18.64 8.65
CA ILE A 194 -0.99 18.38 10.07
C ILE A 194 -2.26 18.37 10.92
N ALA A 195 -3.18 19.30 10.68
CA ALA A 195 -4.45 19.35 11.41
C ALA A 195 -5.30 18.08 11.14
N TYR A 196 -5.37 17.64 9.89
CA TYR A 196 -6.05 16.41 9.50
C TYR A 196 -5.42 15.18 10.15
N LEU A 197 -4.09 15.04 10.04
CA LEU A 197 -3.37 13.91 10.63
C LEU A 197 -3.51 13.86 12.15
N ASN A 198 -3.54 14.98 12.84
CA ASN A 198 -3.79 15.00 14.29
C ASN A 198 -5.19 14.48 14.63
N GLN A 199 -6.23 14.83 13.83
CA GLN A 199 -7.58 14.28 14.01
C GLN A 199 -7.63 12.77 13.69
N TYR A 200 -6.87 12.33 12.69
CA TYR A 200 -6.73 10.91 12.35
C TYR A 200 -6.06 10.15 13.49
N ILE A 201 -4.97 10.67 14.07
CA ILE A 201 -4.25 10.08 15.21
C ILE A 201 -5.13 10.00 16.46
N GLU A 202 -6.05 10.95 16.69
CA GLU A 202 -7.02 10.85 17.79
C GLU A 202 -7.92 9.60 17.65
N LYS A 203 -8.20 9.15 16.43
CA LYS A 203 -8.99 7.94 16.16
C LYS A 203 -8.12 6.67 16.09
N ASN A 204 -6.92 6.79 15.54
CA ASN A 204 -5.95 5.70 15.38
C ASN A 204 -4.57 6.08 15.94
N PRO A 205 -4.41 6.07 17.28
CA PRO A 205 -3.19 6.57 17.94
C PRO A 205 -1.95 5.69 17.74
N TYR A 206 -2.14 4.46 17.25
CA TYR A 206 -1.06 3.49 17.00
C TYR A 206 -0.66 3.40 15.52
N SER A 207 -1.05 4.36 14.70
CA SER A 207 -0.58 4.46 13.31
C SER A 207 0.83 5.08 13.29
N GLU A 208 1.86 4.25 13.18
CA GLU A 208 3.25 4.67 13.01
C GLU A 208 3.43 5.54 11.76
N ILE A 209 2.67 5.22 10.70
CA ILE A 209 2.68 5.97 9.44
C ILE A 209 2.14 7.38 9.65
N ALA A 210 1.01 7.55 10.35
CA ALA A 210 0.45 8.89 10.60
C ALA A 210 1.43 9.76 11.40
N TRP A 211 2.04 9.22 12.45
CA TRP A 211 3.07 9.91 13.22
C TRP A 211 4.29 10.27 12.38
N HIS A 212 4.73 9.36 11.52
CA HIS A 212 5.83 9.62 10.59
C HIS A 212 5.49 10.74 9.61
N GLN A 213 4.28 10.75 9.03
CA GLN A 213 3.86 11.82 8.12
C GLN A 213 3.77 13.18 8.82
N VAL A 214 3.26 13.24 10.06
CA VAL A 214 3.29 14.47 10.88
C VAL A 214 4.74 14.96 11.05
N GLY A 215 5.67 14.05 11.36
CA GLY A 215 7.09 14.37 11.50
C GLY A 215 7.69 14.94 10.21
N ARG A 216 7.39 14.34 9.05
CA ARG A 216 7.83 14.81 7.74
C ARG A 216 7.32 16.23 7.43
N LEU A 217 6.05 16.51 7.68
CA LEU A 217 5.45 17.81 7.44
C LEU A 217 6.08 18.88 8.34
N HIS A 218 6.25 18.62 9.65
CA HIS A 218 6.96 19.53 10.56
C HIS A 218 8.42 19.74 10.13
N TYR A 219 9.11 18.69 9.67
CA TYR A 219 10.45 18.83 9.14
C TYR A 219 10.50 19.76 7.92
N GLY A 220 9.55 19.63 7.00
CA GLY A 220 9.40 20.52 5.83
C GLY A 220 9.18 21.98 6.22
N LEU A 221 8.40 22.22 7.28
CA LEU A 221 8.15 23.54 7.87
C LEU A 221 9.34 24.06 8.72
N LYS A 222 10.42 23.27 8.88
CA LYS A 222 11.60 23.55 9.73
C LYS A 222 11.29 23.59 11.23
N GLU A 223 10.22 22.99 11.64
CA GLU A 223 9.81 22.81 13.03
C GLU A 223 10.40 21.50 13.57
N TYR A 224 11.74 21.50 13.71
CA TYR A 224 12.51 20.26 13.91
C TYR A 224 12.23 19.58 15.25
N GLU A 225 11.93 20.34 16.31
CA GLU A 225 11.57 19.82 17.62
C GLU A 225 10.26 19.02 17.54
N GLU A 226 9.24 19.56 16.85
CA GLU A 226 7.96 18.89 16.65
C GLU A 226 8.13 17.65 15.75
N ALA A 227 8.96 17.76 14.70
CA ALA A 227 9.28 16.64 13.85
C ALA A 227 9.90 15.47 14.65
N ILE A 228 10.87 15.75 15.52
CA ILE A 228 11.50 14.74 16.37
C ILE A 228 10.49 14.10 17.32
N ARG A 229 9.57 14.88 17.90
CA ARG A 229 8.52 14.33 18.77
C ARG A 229 7.65 13.34 18.01
N ALA A 230 7.20 13.70 16.81
CA ALA A 230 6.37 12.82 15.98
C ALA A 230 7.13 11.56 15.56
N PHE A 231 8.38 11.67 15.11
CA PHE A 231 9.21 10.51 14.78
C PHE A 231 9.49 9.62 16.00
N ASN A 232 9.60 10.18 17.21
CA ASN A 232 9.71 9.39 18.43
C ASN A 232 8.47 8.51 18.66
N TYR A 233 7.26 9.05 18.41
CA TYR A 233 6.05 8.24 18.50
C TYR A 233 6.03 7.15 17.43
N ALA A 234 6.38 7.46 16.19
CA ALA A 234 6.45 6.47 15.12
C ALA A 234 7.41 5.32 15.48
N THR A 235 8.62 5.63 15.97
CA THR A 235 9.63 4.62 16.36
C THR A 235 9.32 3.90 17.68
N LEU A 236 8.40 4.41 18.50
CA LEU A 236 7.92 3.74 19.70
C LEU A 236 6.82 2.73 19.37
N ILE A 237 6.01 3.01 18.36
CA ILE A 237 4.95 2.13 17.89
C ILE A 237 5.53 0.98 17.07
N ASP A 238 6.42 1.32 16.13
CA ASP A 238 7.17 0.37 15.31
C ASP A 238 8.68 0.61 15.48
N ASP A 239 9.34 -0.26 16.22
CA ASP A 239 10.77 -0.18 16.51
C ASP A 239 11.65 -0.71 15.36
N GLU A 240 11.05 -1.21 14.28
CA GLU A 240 11.68 -1.59 13.02
C GLU A 240 11.45 -0.58 11.91
N PHE A 241 10.74 0.52 12.16
CA PHE A 241 10.46 1.54 11.16
C PHE A 241 11.69 2.37 10.80
N MET A 242 12.55 1.81 9.98
CA MET A 242 13.82 2.40 9.56
C MET A 242 13.66 3.83 9.00
N GLY A 243 12.61 4.10 8.23
CA GLY A 243 12.33 5.43 7.67
C GLY A 243 12.19 6.52 8.73
N ALA A 244 11.49 6.21 9.83
CA ALA A 244 11.30 7.15 10.93
C ALA A 244 12.62 7.43 11.69
N PHE A 245 13.44 6.42 11.93
CA PHE A 245 14.78 6.61 12.53
C PHE A 245 15.67 7.48 11.65
N MET A 246 15.68 7.23 10.34
CA MET A 246 16.47 7.99 9.37
C MET A 246 16.08 9.48 9.35
N GLU A 247 14.78 9.77 9.32
CA GLU A 247 14.29 11.15 9.27
C GLU A 247 14.41 11.87 10.61
N LYS A 248 14.24 11.15 11.73
CA LYS A 248 14.55 11.65 13.07
C LYS A 248 16.02 12.07 13.16
N ALA A 249 16.95 11.24 12.69
CA ALA A 249 18.37 11.56 12.70
C ALA A 249 18.66 12.82 11.88
N LYS A 250 18.04 12.98 10.71
CA LYS A 250 18.15 14.22 9.91
C LYS A 250 17.64 15.46 10.66
N ALA A 251 16.54 15.34 11.38
CA ALA A 251 15.99 16.44 12.18
C ALA A 251 16.91 16.82 13.36
N LEU A 252 17.44 15.82 14.06
CA LEU A 252 18.42 15.99 15.13
C LEU A 252 19.70 16.71 14.65
N GLU A 253 20.20 16.37 13.45
CA GLU A 253 21.33 17.08 12.85
C GLU A 253 21.02 18.57 12.60
N ARG A 254 19.79 18.90 12.18
CA ARG A 254 19.38 20.31 11.99
C ARG A 254 19.44 21.09 13.29
N LEU A 255 19.14 20.44 14.42
CA LEU A 255 19.26 21.03 15.77
C LEU A 255 20.67 20.92 16.33
N LYS A 256 21.64 20.34 15.60
CA LYS A 256 23.03 20.10 16.04
C LYS A 256 23.14 19.11 17.22
N GLN A 257 22.12 18.29 17.42
CA GLN A 257 22.11 17.21 18.42
C GLN A 257 22.78 15.97 17.82
N TYR A 258 24.10 16.11 17.56
CA TYR A 258 24.83 15.12 16.75
C TYR A 258 24.98 13.77 17.43
N ALA A 259 25.05 13.71 18.77
CA ALA A 259 25.14 12.45 19.49
C ALA A 259 23.84 11.60 19.32
N GLU A 260 22.69 12.22 19.53
CA GLU A 260 21.38 11.59 19.37
C GLU A 260 21.09 11.23 17.89
N ALA A 261 21.59 12.05 16.94
CA ALA A 261 21.52 11.75 15.51
C ALA A 261 22.30 10.48 15.16
N ILE A 262 23.50 10.30 15.74
CA ILE A 262 24.31 9.09 15.55
C ILE A 262 23.54 7.86 16.03
N GLU A 263 22.99 7.90 17.25
CA GLU A 263 22.20 6.78 17.79
C GLU A 263 21.05 6.38 16.86
N SER A 264 20.35 7.37 16.30
CA SER A 264 19.24 7.12 15.38
C SER A 264 19.73 6.55 14.04
N TYR A 265 20.87 7.01 13.50
CA TYR A 265 21.46 6.41 12.29
C TYR A 265 22.03 5.01 12.56
N GLU A 266 22.64 4.77 13.72
CA GLU A 266 23.13 3.42 14.10
C GLU A 266 21.96 2.43 14.16
N ARG A 267 20.79 2.86 14.65
CA ARG A 267 19.60 2.03 14.65
C ARG A 267 19.17 1.64 13.22
N THR A 268 19.28 2.55 12.23
CA THR A 268 18.96 2.18 10.83
C THR A 268 19.93 1.15 10.26
N ILE A 269 21.17 1.14 10.70
CA ILE A 269 22.18 0.16 10.28
C ILE A 269 21.94 -1.21 10.94
N GLU A 270 21.38 -1.24 12.14
CA GLU A 270 21.03 -2.49 12.83
C GLU A 270 19.81 -3.17 12.20
N LEU A 271 18.88 -2.38 11.65
CA LEU A 271 17.62 -2.89 11.06
C LEU A 271 17.79 -3.40 9.63
N ASP A 272 18.74 -2.86 8.89
CA ASP A 272 19.03 -3.23 7.51
C ASP A 272 20.54 -3.16 7.30
N ASP A 273 21.03 -3.75 6.21
CA ASP A 273 22.45 -3.66 5.84
C ASP A 273 22.88 -2.18 5.78
N ALA A 274 24.08 -1.92 6.31
CA ALA A 274 24.64 -0.59 6.46
C ALA A 274 24.58 0.21 5.15
N THR A 275 23.65 1.16 5.06
CA THR A 275 23.59 2.03 3.89
C THR A 275 24.78 2.99 3.91
N SER A 276 25.47 3.13 2.79
CA SER A 276 26.56 4.12 2.63
C SER A 276 26.14 5.53 3.06
N TYR A 277 24.85 5.84 2.88
CA TYR A 277 24.29 7.12 3.33
C TYR A 277 24.32 7.27 4.87
N ALA A 278 23.86 6.27 5.63
CA ALA A 278 23.85 6.33 7.09
C ALA A 278 25.26 6.43 7.66
N LEU A 279 26.19 5.59 7.14
CA LEU A 279 27.61 5.64 7.51
C LEU A 279 28.23 7.01 7.25
N LEU A 280 27.97 7.61 6.08
CA LEU A 280 28.44 8.95 5.74
C LEU A 280 27.89 10.01 6.71
N ARG A 281 26.61 9.91 7.09
CA ARG A 281 26.00 10.88 8.01
C ARG A 281 26.58 10.75 9.41
N ILE A 282 26.80 9.53 9.91
CA ILE A 282 27.47 9.27 11.20
C ILE A 282 28.88 9.87 11.18
N GLY A 283 29.66 9.63 10.11
CA GLY A 283 31.00 10.21 9.96
C GLY A 283 30.98 11.73 10.07
N LYS A 284 30.02 12.39 9.40
CA LYS A 284 29.84 13.85 9.51
C LYS A 284 29.44 14.32 10.91
N CYS A 285 28.59 13.57 11.60
CA CYS A 285 28.21 13.89 12.97
C CYS A 285 29.43 13.80 13.90
N TYR A 286 30.27 12.77 13.79
CA TYR A 286 31.53 12.68 14.56
C TYR A 286 32.53 13.79 14.22
N GLU A 287 32.64 14.21 12.97
CA GLU A 287 33.42 15.35 12.55
C GLU A 287 32.96 16.64 13.26
N ARG A 288 31.62 16.87 13.30
CA ARG A 288 31.04 18.02 14.01
C ARG A 288 31.22 17.98 15.51
N LEU A 289 31.33 16.80 16.12
CA LEU A 289 31.66 16.59 17.52
C LEU A 289 33.16 16.70 17.80
N GLY A 290 34.01 16.90 16.77
CA GLY A 290 35.45 16.97 16.90
C GLY A 290 36.14 15.61 17.10
N ASN A 291 35.43 14.50 16.93
CA ASN A 291 35.98 13.15 17.03
C ASN A 291 36.51 12.67 15.68
N THR A 292 37.67 13.18 15.28
CA THR A 292 38.26 12.88 13.97
C THR A 292 38.56 11.38 13.77
N ALA A 293 38.91 10.65 14.83
CA ALA A 293 39.22 9.23 14.72
C ALA A 293 38.01 8.40 14.32
N LEU A 294 36.85 8.64 14.94
CA LEU A 294 35.60 7.98 14.58
C LEU A 294 35.07 8.47 13.22
N ALA A 295 35.18 9.75 12.92
CA ALA A 295 34.80 10.27 11.61
C ALA A 295 35.54 9.54 10.48
N ILE A 296 36.86 9.40 10.55
CA ILE A 296 37.68 8.67 9.58
C ILE A 296 37.22 7.19 9.49
N LYS A 297 36.97 6.55 10.64
CA LYS A 297 36.49 5.16 10.64
C LYS A 297 35.22 5.02 9.81
N TYR A 298 34.20 5.85 10.06
CA TYR A 298 32.92 5.76 9.35
C TYR A 298 33.02 6.18 7.88
N TYR A 299 33.86 7.16 7.53
CA TYR A 299 34.12 7.49 6.13
C TYR A 299 34.79 6.35 5.38
N ASN A 300 35.74 5.63 5.99
CA ASN A 300 36.33 4.43 5.38
C ASN A 300 35.30 3.32 5.17
N GLN A 301 34.39 3.12 6.11
CA GLN A 301 33.28 2.18 5.95
C GLN A 301 32.35 2.61 4.80
N THR A 302 32.01 3.89 4.70
CA THR A 302 31.20 4.44 3.59
C THR A 302 31.82 4.11 2.24
N VAL A 303 33.15 4.34 2.07
CA VAL A 303 33.86 4.08 0.81
C VAL A 303 33.94 2.57 0.51
N HIS A 304 33.98 1.75 1.55
CA HIS A 304 33.98 0.29 1.38
C HIS A 304 32.63 -0.22 0.87
N GLU A 305 31.53 0.33 1.42
CA GLU A 305 30.16 -0.04 1.01
C GLU A 305 29.78 0.53 -0.37
N ASP A 306 30.19 1.77 -0.64
CA ASP A 306 29.96 2.40 -1.93
C ASP A 306 31.23 3.15 -2.41
N PRO A 307 32.10 2.47 -3.16
CA PRO A 307 33.32 3.05 -3.71
C PRO A 307 33.10 4.20 -4.70
N LEU A 308 31.90 4.35 -5.26
CA LEU A 308 31.55 5.39 -6.22
C LEU A 308 30.96 6.65 -5.57
N LEU A 309 30.74 6.64 -4.26
CA LEU A 309 30.18 7.76 -3.53
C LEU A 309 31.25 8.84 -3.33
N ASP A 310 31.31 9.87 -4.20
CA ASP A 310 32.27 10.98 -4.18
C ASP A 310 32.47 11.62 -2.79
N LYS A 311 31.39 11.66 -2.00
CA LYS A 311 31.37 12.32 -0.67
C LYS A 311 31.97 11.47 0.45
N GLY A 312 32.29 10.22 0.20
CA GLY A 312 32.94 9.31 1.14
C GLY A 312 34.46 9.49 1.19
N TRP A 313 35.04 10.01 0.13
CA TRP A 313 36.46 10.30 0.00
C TRP A 313 36.75 11.70 0.55
#